data_432d5d2ee501f22d3202df959662fc04
#
_entry.id   432d5d2ee501f22d3202df959662fc04
#
_cell.length_a   1.000
_cell.length_b   1.000
_cell.length_c   1.000
_cell.angle_alpha   90.00
_cell.angle_beta   90.00
_cell.angle_gamma   90.00
#
_symmetry.space_group_name_H-M   'P 1'
#
loop_
_entity.id
_entity.type
_entity.pdbx_description
1 polymer ?
#
loop_
_entity_poly.entity_id
_entity_poly.type
_entity_poly.pdbx_seq_one_letter_code
_entity_poly.pdbx_strand_id
1 'polypeptide(L)'
;GFAPESASAEATDVDFARALQYSIYFYDANMCGTDVLENNRYDWRGNCHTYDAEVPLDSTHTNLSESFITQYKAILDPDGDGCVNVEGGFHDAGDHVKFGMPENYAASTLGWGYYEFRDSYVKLGQDSHIETILRYFNDYLMRCTFRDENGEVIAHCYQVGDGDIDHAYWN
;
A
#
# COMPACT_ATOMS: atom_id res chain seq x y z
N GLY A 1 17.10 -27.25 -53.91
CA GLY A 1 17.48 -26.27 -52.98
C GLY A 1 16.24 -25.72 -52.32
N PHE A 2 15.99 -26.09 -51.07
CA PHE A 2 14.92 -25.46 -50.26
C PHE A 2 15.50 -24.17 -49.70
N ALA A 3 14.94 -23.02 -50.07
CA ALA A 3 15.19 -21.77 -49.37
C ALA A 3 14.40 -21.80 -48.05
N PRO A 4 14.98 -21.41 -46.92
CA PRO A 4 14.20 -21.27 -45.70
C PRO A 4 13.25 -20.07 -45.86
N GLU A 5 11.96 -20.34 -45.72
CA GLU A 5 10.97 -19.28 -45.52
C GLU A 5 11.31 -18.54 -44.25
N SER A 6 11.68 -17.26 -44.39
CA SER A 6 11.82 -16.37 -43.26
C SER A 6 10.42 -16.12 -42.71
N ALA A 7 10.09 -16.83 -41.60
CA ALA A 7 8.94 -16.44 -40.78
C ALA A 7 9.24 -15.03 -40.24
N SER A 8 8.63 -14.03 -40.89
CA SER A 8 8.50 -12.70 -40.27
C SER A 8 7.62 -12.90 -39.03
N ALA A 9 8.20 -12.86 -37.85
CA ALA A 9 7.41 -12.71 -36.66
C ALA A 9 6.63 -11.40 -36.81
N GLU A 10 5.30 -11.51 -36.93
CA GLU A 10 4.43 -10.35 -36.84
C GLU A 10 4.76 -9.69 -35.50
N ALA A 11 5.19 -8.43 -35.55
CA ALA A 11 5.35 -7.62 -34.35
C ALA A 11 3.97 -7.54 -33.70
N THR A 12 3.77 -8.24 -32.62
CA THR A 12 2.55 -8.10 -31.83
C THR A 12 2.52 -6.67 -31.32
N ASP A 13 1.56 -5.87 -31.79
CA ASP A 13 1.34 -4.53 -31.28
C ASP A 13 1.11 -4.63 -29.76
N VAL A 14 2.05 -4.10 -28.97
CA VAL A 14 1.93 -4.07 -27.52
C VAL A 14 0.93 -2.98 -27.15
N ASP A 15 -0.19 -3.38 -26.54
CA ASP A 15 -1.19 -2.46 -26.02
C ASP A 15 -0.70 -1.85 -24.68
N PHE A 16 0.06 -0.78 -24.78
CA PHE A 16 0.58 -0.07 -23.61
C PHE A 16 -0.51 0.56 -22.75
N ALA A 17 -1.67 0.92 -23.32
CA ALA A 17 -2.80 1.43 -22.54
C ALA A 17 -3.36 0.36 -21.60
N ARG A 18 -3.52 -0.86 -22.12
CA ARG A 18 -3.92 -2.02 -21.31
C ARG A 18 -2.85 -2.42 -20.30
N ALA A 19 -1.59 -2.37 -20.69
CA ALA A 19 -0.48 -2.66 -19.78
C ALA A 19 -0.46 -1.68 -18.59
N LEU A 20 -0.66 -0.38 -18.83
CA LEU A 20 -0.80 0.62 -17.77
C LEU A 20 -1.98 0.29 -16.86
N GLN A 21 -3.16 0.02 -17.41
CA GLN A 21 -4.34 -0.33 -16.64
C GLN A 21 -4.09 -1.56 -15.75
N TYR A 22 -3.51 -2.62 -16.29
CA TYR A 22 -3.23 -3.84 -15.52
C TYR A 22 -2.18 -3.62 -14.44
N SER A 23 -1.20 -2.74 -14.66
CA SER A 23 -0.23 -2.41 -13.63
C SER A 23 -0.84 -1.66 -12.44
N ILE A 24 -1.89 -0.86 -12.67
CA ILE A 24 -2.63 -0.21 -11.58
C ILE A 24 -3.49 -1.23 -10.82
N TYR A 25 -4.11 -2.18 -11.51
CA TYR A 25 -4.88 -3.27 -10.88
C TYR A 25 -4.06 -4.16 -9.94
N PHE A 26 -2.75 -4.20 -10.08
CA PHE A 26 -1.88 -4.86 -9.09
C PHE A 26 -2.11 -4.30 -7.67
N TYR A 27 -2.26 -2.99 -7.55
CA TYR A 27 -2.50 -2.35 -6.25
C TYR A 27 -3.90 -2.64 -5.72
N ASP A 28 -4.92 -2.70 -6.58
CA ASP A 28 -6.25 -3.15 -6.15
C ASP A 28 -6.19 -4.56 -5.55
N ALA A 29 -5.44 -5.47 -6.17
CA ALA A 29 -5.31 -6.85 -5.68
C ALA A 29 -4.60 -6.95 -4.32
N ASN A 30 -3.70 -6.02 -4.01
CA ASN A 30 -2.90 -6.01 -2.78
C ASN A 30 -3.40 -5.03 -1.72
N MET A 31 -4.49 -4.32 -1.95
CA MET A 31 -5.08 -3.36 -1.00
C MET A 31 -5.53 -4.07 0.28
N CYS A 32 -5.25 -3.46 1.43
CA CYS A 32 -5.51 -4.00 2.77
C CYS A 32 -6.26 -2.98 3.63
N GLY A 33 -7.06 -3.42 4.59
CA GLY A 33 -7.76 -2.57 5.56
C GLY A 33 -9.27 -2.75 5.57
N THR A 34 -9.96 -1.80 6.21
CA THR A 34 -11.42 -1.79 6.41
C THR A 34 -12.20 -1.15 5.27
N ASP A 35 -11.53 -0.33 4.45
CA ASP A 35 -12.14 0.47 3.37
C ASP A 35 -11.84 -0.09 1.98
N VAL A 36 -11.41 -1.37 1.88
CA VAL A 36 -11.05 -2.00 0.62
C VAL A 36 -12.24 -2.07 -0.32
N LEU A 37 -13.42 -2.47 0.16
CA LEU A 37 -14.64 -2.60 -0.63
C LEU A 37 -15.04 -1.29 -1.33
N GLU A 38 -14.78 -0.15 -0.71
CA GLU A 38 -15.18 1.17 -1.19
C GLU A 38 -14.16 1.77 -2.17
N ASN A 39 -12.90 1.36 -2.09
CA ASN A 39 -11.80 1.93 -2.84
C ASN A 39 -11.25 1.03 -3.94
N ASN A 40 -11.74 -0.21 -4.05
CA ASN A 40 -11.21 -1.24 -4.94
C ASN A 40 -12.02 -1.38 -6.22
N ARG A 41 -11.35 -1.72 -7.32
CA ARG A 41 -11.99 -2.00 -8.62
C ARG A 41 -12.40 -3.45 -8.80
N TYR A 42 -11.91 -4.35 -7.95
CA TYR A 42 -12.28 -5.75 -7.97
C TYR A 42 -13.43 -6.03 -7.02
N ASP A 43 -14.51 -6.59 -7.53
CA ASP A 43 -15.68 -7.01 -6.75
C ASP A 43 -15.44 -8.26 -5.87
N TRP A 44 -14.37 -9.00 -6.17
CA TRP A 44 -13.94 -10.16 -5.37
C TRP A 44 -13.00 -9.78 -4.22
N ARG A 45 -12.43 -8.57 -4.23
CA ARG A 45 -11.53 -8.11 -3.18
C ARG A 45 -12.33 -7.47 -2.04
N GLY A 46 -12.17 -7.99 -0.84
CA GLY A 46 -12.86 -7.51 0.36
C GLY A 46 -11.92 -6.95 1.40
N ASN A 47 -12.49 -6.43 2.48
CA ASN A 47 -11.74 -5.97 3.65
C ASN A 47 -10.92 -7.11 4.25
N CYS A 48 -9.70 -6.81 4.69
CA CYS A 48 -8.79 -7.78 5.29
C CYS A 48 -7.90 -7.10 6.32
N HIS A 49 -7.34 -7.89 7.26
CA HIS A 49 -6.47 -7.41 8.34
C HIS A 49 -7.09 -6.22 9.10
N THR A 50 -8.40 -6.27 9.33
CA THR A 50 -9.14 -5.20 10.02
C THR A 50 -8.69 -5.02 11.46
N TYR A 51 -8.05 -6.06 12.05
CA TYR A 51 -7.44 -6.02 13.38
C TYR A 51 -6.18 -5.15 13.45
N ASP A 52 -5.62 -4.72 12.32
CA ASP A 52 -4.53 -3.73 12.31
C ASP A 52 -4.98 -2.35 12.83
N ALA A 53 -6.29 -2.13 12.96
CA ALA A 53 -6.84 -0.96 13.64
C ALA A 53 -6.68 -1.02 15.17
N GLU A 54 -6.46 -2.22 15.74
CA GLU A 54 -6.51 -2.51 17.17
C GLU A 54 -5.22 -3.25 17.62
N VAL A 55 -4.05 -2.85 17.14
CA VAL A 55 -2.78 -3.46 17.56
C VAL A 55 -2.47 -3.03 19.00
N PRO A 56 -2.30 -3.96 19.96
CA PRO A 56 -2.04 -3.60 21.36
C PRO A 56 -0.82 -2.70 21.50
N LEU A 57 -0.99 -1.56 22.18
CA LEU A 57 0.08 -0.58 22.41
C LEU A 57 0.92 -0.99 23.62
N ASP A 58 1.77 -1.97 23.44
CA ASP A 58 2.73 -2.46 24.41
C ASP A 58 4.07 -2.83 23.75
N SER A 59 5.08 -3.09 24.57
CA SER A 59 6.43 -3.43 24.08
C SER A 59 6.55 -4.82 23.45
N THR A 60 5.52 -5.66 23.55
CA THR A 60 5.50 -7.00 22.94
C THR A 60 5.01 -6.94 21.50
N HIS A 61 4.00 -6.09 21.22
CA HIS A 61 3.38 -5.96 19.91
C HIS A 61 3.96 -4.79 19.09
N THR A 62 4.66 -3.87 19.76
CA THR A 62 5.37 -2.78 19.09
C THR A 62 6.87 -2.85 19.43
N ASN A 63 7.74 -2.25 18.65
CA ASN A 63 9.17 -2.15 18.98
C ASN A 63 9.45 -0.93 19.89
N LEU A 64 8.44 -0.42 20.59
CA LEU A 64 8.54 0.74 21.48
C LEU A 64 8.84 0.30 22.92
N SER A 65 9.65 1.09 23.64
CA SER A 65 9.85 0.87 25.07
C SER A 65 8.63 1.35 25.89
N GLU A 66 8.39 0.75 27.05
CA GLU A 66 7.33 1.16 27.98
C GLU A 66 7.41 2.65 28.37
N SER A 67 8.64 3.17 28.52
CA SER A 67 8.86 4.59 28.83
C SER A 67 8.45 5.49 27.67
N PHE A 68 8.73 5.09 26.44
CA PHE A 68 8.32 5.82 25.25
C PHE A 68 6.79 5.81 25.10
N ILE A 69 6.18 4.63 25.23
CA ILE A 69 4.71 4.48 25.18
C ILE A 69 4.06 5.38 26.24
N THR A 70 4.55 5.35 27.49
CA THR A 70 4.02 6.19 28.56
C THR A 70 4.13 7.69 28.24
N GLN A 71 5.27 8.10 27.68
CA GLN A 71 5.52 9.51 27.34
C GLN A 71 4.60 10.02 26.24
N TYR A 72 4.36 9.21 25.21
CA TYR A 72 3.65 9.60 24.00
C TYR A 72 2.27 8.96 23.85
N LYS A 73 1.73 8.39 24.93
CA LYS A 73 0.47 7.64 24.90
C LYS A 73 -0.66 8.40 24.22
N ALA A 74 -0.84 9.68 24.54
CA ALA A 74 -1.92 10.50 23.96
C ALA A 74 -1.81 10.72 22.43
N ILE A 75 -0.62 10.50 21.86
CA ILE A 75 -0.38 10.62 20.41
C ILE A 75 -0.51 9.25 19.74
N LEU A 76 -0.04 8.19 20.39
CA LEU A 76 -0.06 6.82 19.88
C LEU A 76 -1.44 6.18 20.00
N ASP A 77 -2.20 6.56 21.02
CA ASP A 77 -3.53 6.05 21.39
C ASP A 77 -4.45 7.25 21.71
N PRO A 78 -4.90 8.00 20.71
CA PRO A 78 -5.65 9.24 20.92
C PRO A 78 -7.09 9.03 21.40
N ASP A 79 -7.68 7.87 21.16
CA ASP A 79 -9.02 7.49 21.61
C ASP A 79 -9.04 6.73 22.95
N GLY A 80 -7.85 6.29 23.42
CA GLY A 80 -7.67 5.72 24.73
C GLY A 80 -8.11 4.28 24.88
N ASP A 81 -8.19 3.54 23.78
CA ASP A 81 -8.59 2.13 23.75
C ASP A 81 -7.46 1.16 24.10
N GLY A 82 -6.23 1.66 24.21
CA GLY A 82 -5.03 0.88 24.52
C GLY A 82 -4.36 0.27 23.30
N CYS A 83 -4.74 0.70 22.09
CA CYS A 83 -4.23 0.20 20.84
C CYS A 83 -3.58 1.30 19.99
N VAL A 84 -2.85 0.89 18.97
CA VAL A 84 -2.38 1.76 17.90
C VAL A 84 -3.03 1.32 16.59
N ASN A 85 -3.56 2.30 15.86
CA ASN A 85 -4.20 2.05 14.57
C ASN A 85 -3.18 2.21 13.45
N VAL A 86 -2.89 1.11 12.75
CA VAL A 86 -2.00 1.02 11.59
C VAL A 86 -2.67 0.26 10.43
N GLU A 87 -4.00 0.31 10.36
CA GLU A 87 -4.77 -0.31 9.28
C GLU A 87 -4.59 0.38 7.94
N GLY A 88 -5.01 -0.29 6.88
CA GLY A 88 -4.92 0.21 5.51
C GLY A 88 -3.63 -0.19 4.83
N GLY A 89 -3.26 0.53 3.76
CA GLY A 89 -2.07 0.25 2.98
C GLY A 89 -2.20 -0.95 2.05
N PHE A 90 -1.06 -1.52 1.70
CA PHE A 90 -0.98 -2.58 0.71
C PHE A 90 -0.05 -3.69 1.18
N HIS A 91 -0.42 -4.93 0.93
CA HIS A 91 0.52 -6.04 1.03
C HIS A 91 1.63 -5.91 -0.01
N ASP A 92 2.82 -6.41 0.31
CA ASP A 92 3.97 -6.34 -0.59
C ASP A 92 3.71 -7.09 -1.90
N ALA A 93 3.11 -8.27 -1.79
CA ALA A 93 2.70 -9.08 -2.94
C ALA A 93 1.56 -10.04 -2.54
N GLY A 94 1.77 -11.36 -2.61
CA GLY A 94 0.80 -12.37 -2.19
C GLY A 94 0.95 -12.83 -0.74
N ASP A 95 1.84 -12.22 0.02
CA ASP A 95 2.03 -12.43 1.45
C ASP A 95 1.12 -11.54 2.30
N HIS A 96 1.27 -11.60 3.62
CA HIS A 96 0.41 -10.89 4.56
C HIS A 96 1.13 -9.80 5.36
N VAL A 97 2.26 -9.30 4.87
CA VAL A 97 3.05 -8.23 5.50
C VAL A 97 2.91 -6.93 4.72
N LYS A 98 2.83 -5.81 5.44
CA LYS A 98 2.96 -4.47 4.89
C LYS A 98 4.37 -3.96 5.21
N PHE A 99 5.21 -3.88 4.20
CA PHE A 99 6.58 -3.39 4.31
C PHE A 99 6.65 -1.92 3.94
N GLY A 100 6.92 -1.04 4.90
CA GLY A 100 6.89 0.40 4.70
C GLY A 100 7.86 0.91 3.64
N MET A 101 9.04 0.30 3.48
CA MET A 101 10.00 0.73 2.46
C MET A 101 9.48 0.49 1.03
N PRO A 102 9.03 -0.71 0.62
CA PRO A 102 8.40 -0.93 -0.69
C PRO A 102 7.16 -0.07 -0.90
N GLU A 103 6.28 0.08 0.10
CA GLU A 103 5.08 0.91 -0.01
C GLU A 103 5.41 2.39 -0.25
N ASN A 104 6.36 2.95 0.50
CA ASN A 104 6.82 4.34 0.31
C ASN A 104 7.44 4.54 -1.07
N TYR A 105 8.23 3.58 -1.55
CA TYR A 105 8.81 3.61 -2.88
C TYR A 105 7.72 3.54 -3.96
N ALA A 106 6.76 2.64 -3.83
CA ALA A 106 5.63 2.51 -4.75
C ALA A 106 4.80 3.81 -4.79
N ALA A 107 4.40 4.34 -3.63
CA ALA A 107 3.66 5.61 -3.56
C ALA A 107 4.42 6.77 -4.23
N SER A 108 5.73 6.87 -3.97
CA SER A 108 6.57 7.93 -4.54
C SER A 108 6.72 7.81 -6.06
N THR A 109 6.99 6.61 -6.57
CA THR A 109 7.21 6.38 -8.01
C THR A 109 5.91 6.49 -8.80
N LEU A 110 4.79 5.99 -8.27
CA LEU A 110 3.46 6.14 -8.88
C LEU A 110 3.04 7.60 -8.91
N GLY A 111 3.23 8.31 -7.78
CA GLY A 111 2.90 9.73 -7.67
C GLY A 111 3.74 10.58 -8.62
N TRP A 112 5.04 10.31 -8.74
CA TRP A 112 5.91 10.99 -9.70
C TRP A 112 5.50 10.67 -11.13
N GLY A 113 5.25 9.41 -11.46
CA GLY A 113 4.78 9.01 -12.79
C GLY A 113 3.46 9.69 -13.17
N TYR A 114 2.51 9.78 -12.22
CA TYR A 114 1.26 10.50 -12.45
C TYR A 114 1.47 12.01 -12.62
N TYR A 115 2.33 12.63 -11.83
CA TYR A 115 2.68 14.05 -11.96
C TYR A 115 3.28 14.37 -13.33
N GLU A 116 4.26 13.61 -13.79
CA GLU A 116 4.96 13.83 -15.07
C GLU A 116 4.07 13.52 -16.29
N PHE A 117 3.19 12.51 -16.21
CA PHE A 117 2.43 11.99 -17.34
C PHE A 117 0.91 12.11 -17.17
N ARG A 118 0.45 13.07 -16.38
CA ARG A 118 -0.96 13.25 -16.02
C ARG A 118 -1.88 13.24 -17.24
N ASP A 119 -1.51 13.96 -18.31
CA ASP A 119 -2.32 14.03 -19.53
C ASP A 119 -2.52 12.66 -20.20
N SER A 120 -1.53 11.77 -20.07
CA SER A 120 -1.63 10.40 -20.59
C SER A 120 -2.61 9.57 -19.77
N TYR A 121 -2.58 9.69 -18.43
CA TYR A 121 -3.56 9.03 -17.55
C TYR A 121 -4.99 9.50 -17.84
N VAL A 122 -5.20 10.82 -17.96
CA VAL A 122 -6.50 11.41 -18.31
C VAL A 122 -6.99 10.91 -19.67
N LYS A 123 -6.13 10.94 -20.69
CA LYS A 123 -6.45 10.48 -22.04
C LYS A 123 -6.85 9.00 -22.07
N LEU A 124 -6.29 8.19 -21.20
CA LEU A 124 -6.58 6.76 -21.10
C LEU A 124 -7.69 6.44 -20.08
N GLY A 125 -8.26 7.44 -19.41
CA GLY A 125 -9.30 7.27 -18.40
C GLY A 125 -8.82 6.55 -17.14
N GLN A 126 -7.53 6.66 -16.81
CA GLN A 126 -6.90 6.03 -15.65
C GLN A 126 -6.59 7.01 -14.51
N ASP A 127 -6.87 8.30 -14.69
CA ASP A 127 -6.62 9.37 -13.71
C ASP A 127 -7.34 9.13 -12.38
N SER A 128 -8.64 8.90 -12.40
CA SER A 128 -9.41 8.63 -11.17
C SER A 128 -8.97 7.36 -10.45
N HIS A 129 -8.53 6.34 -11.20
CA HIS A 129 -8.06 5.10 -10.63
C HIS A 129 -6.73 5.28 -9.89
N ILE A 130 -5.73 5.89 -10.57
CA ILE A 130 -4.44 6.14 -9.93
C ILE A 130 -4.56 7.11 -8.75
N GLU A 131 -5.45 8.11 -8.82
CA GLU A 131 -5.70 9.03 -7.72
C GLU A 131 -6.30 8.32 -6.49
N THR A 132 -7.18 7.34 -6.69
CA THR A 132 -7.71 6.50 -5.60
C THR A 132 -6.58 5.70 -4.94
N ILE A 133 -5.75 5.03 -5.72
CA ILE A 133 -4.60 4.26 -5.22
C ILE A 133 -3.62 5.16 -4.44
N LEU A 134 -3.26 6.32 -5.00
CA LEU A 134 -2.33 7.25 -4.35
C LEU A 134 -2.90 7.83 -3.06
N ARG A 135 -4.21 8.11 -3.01
CA ARG A 135 -4.87 8.56 -1.78
C ARG A 135 -4.79 7.47 -0.71
N TYR A 136 -5.11 6.23 -1.07
CA TYR A 136 -5.08 5.10 -0.16
C TYR A 136 -3.68 4.88 0.44
N PHE A 137 -2.62 4.97 -0.38
CA PHE A 137 -1.23 4.97 0.11
C PHE A 137 -0.97 6.10 1.09
N ASN A 138 -1.33 7.34 0.72
CA ASN A 138 -1.04 8.50 1.56
C ASN A 138 -1.80 8.46 2.89
N ASP A 139 -3.05 8.05 2.90
CA ASP A 139 -3.86 7.94 4.11
C ASP A 139 -3.25 6.91 5.07
N TYR A 140 -2.78 5.78 4.55
CA TYR A 140 -2.05 4.78 5.34
C TYR A 140 -0.71 5.31 5.87
N LEU A 141 0.12 5.90 5.02
CA LEU A 141 1.41 6.43 5.43
C LEU A 141 1.29 7.57 6.45
N MET A 142 0.26 8.39 6.34
CA MET A 142 -0.06 9.42 7.33
C MET A 142 -0.49 8.79 8.66
N ARG A 143 -1.33 7.77 8.64
CA ARG A 143 -1.76 7.03 9.83
C ARG A 143 -0.57 6.37 10.54
N CYS A 144 0.37 5.82 9.80
CA CYS A 144 1.58 5.22 10.33
C CYS A 144 2.63 6.23 10.81
N THR A 145 2.39 7.55 10.66
CA THR A 145 3.34 8.60 11.02
C THR A 145 2.80 9.44 12.18
N PHE A 146 3.31 9.19 13.37
CA PHE A 146 2.89 9.85 14.60
C PHE A 146 3.68 11.15 14.80
N ARG A 147 2.96 12.26 15.05
CA ARG A 147 3.55 13.59 15.18
C ARG A 147 3.13 14.24 16.49
N ASP A 148 4.03 15.04 17.04
CA ASP A 148 3.72 15.90 18.18
C ASP A 148 2.93 17.17 17.75
N GLU A 149 2.62 18.01 18.73
CA GLU A 149 1.89 19.28 18.55
C GLU A 149 2.62 20.31 17.66
N ASN A 150 3.94 20.15 17.50
CA ASN A 150 4.76 21.00 16.63
C ASN A 150 4.89 20.41 15.21
N GLY A 151 4.31 19.24 14.97
CA GLY A 151 4.39 18.52 13.69
C GLY A 151 5.67 17.67 13.55
N GLU A 152 6.50 17.58 14.59
CA GLU A 152 7.69 16.74 14.57
C GLU A 152 7.31 15.25 14.64
N VAL A 153 7.94 14.44 13.81
CA VAL A 153 7.71 12.99 13.80
C VAL A 153 8.36 12.37 15.04
N ILE A 154 7.54 11.77 15.89
CA ILE A 154 8.00 11.06 17.10
C ILE A 154 8.17 9.56 16.87
N ALA A 155 7.35 8.97 15.98
CA ALA A 155 7.42 7.57 15.59
C ALA A 155 6.88 7.38 14.17
N HIS A 156 7.32 6.30 13.53
CA HIS A 156 6.78 5.84 12.26
C HIS A 156 6.71 4.32 12.27
N CYS A 157 5.54 3.77 11.95
CA CYS A 157 5.37 2.34 11.78
C CYS A 157 5.91 1.95 10.39
N TYR A 158 7.04 1.25 10.38
CA TYR A 158 7.72 0.87 9.14
C TYR A 158 7.36 -0.55 8.63
N GLN A 159 6.65 -1.32 9.44
CA GLN A 159 6.21 -2.67 9.10
C GLN A 159 5.01 -3.06 9.94
N VAL A 160 4.01 -3.69 9.33
CA VAL A 160 2.88 -4.34 9.99
C VAL A 160 2.85 -5.80 9.56
N GLY A 161 2.73 -6.69 10.54
CA GLY A 161 2.90 -8.13 10.36
C GLY A 161 4.32 -8.61 10.69
N ASP A 162 4.46 -9.91 10.94
CA ASP A 162 5.75 -10.54 11.25
C ASP A 162 6.45 -10.96 9.96
N GLY A 163 7.67 -10.45 9.75
CA GLY A 163 8.45 -10.69 8.54
C GLY A 163 8.88 -12.15 8.33
N ASP A 164 8.88 -12.96 9.37
CA ASP A 164 9.24 -14.38 9.26
C ASP A 164 8.01 -15.29 9.16
N ILE A 165 6.92 -14.94 9.83
CA ILE A 165 5.69 -15.75 9.90
C ILE A 165 4.73 -15.36 8.79
N ASP A 166 4.30 -14.10 8.77
CA ASP A 166 3.27 -13.64 7.84
C ASP A 166 3.78 -13.54 6.40
N HIS A 167 5.08 -13.23 6.21
CA HIS A 167 5.71 -13.26 4.89
C HIS A 167 5.81 -14.68 4.31
N ALA A 168 5.92 -15.69 5.15
CA ALA A 168 5.97 -17.09 4.70
C ALA A 168 4.57 -17.67 4.39
N TYR A 169 3.50 -16.99 4.78
CA TYR A 169 2.13 -17.45 4.58
C TYR A 169 1.56 -16.88 3.28
N TRP A 170 1.25 -17.76 2.36
CA TRP A 170 0.70 -17.45 1.02
C TRP A 170 -0.62 -18.17 0.82
N ASN A 171 -1.70 -17.43 0.56
CA ASN A 171 -3.04 -17.93 0.27
C ASN A 171 -3.34 -17.94 -1.24
#